data_434570e0b9e5328fb109272e878d34d2
#
_entry.id   434570e0b9e5328fb109272e878d34d2
#
_cell.length_a   1.000
_cell.length_b   1.000
_cell.length_c   1.000
_cell.angle_alpha   90.00
_cell.angle_beta   90.00
_cell.angle_gamma   90.00
#
_symmetry.space_group_name_H-M   'P 1'
#
loop_
_entity.id
_entity.type
_entity.pdbx_description
1 polymer ?
#
loop_
_entity_poly.entity_id
_entity_poly.type
_entity_poly.pdbx_seq_one_letter_code
_entity_poly.pdbx_strand_id
1 'polypeptide(L)'
;MKNIHISKDGLLALIKTIPNGRMFSMTFIRKAAKCEHCGKSNQSWNNLERCPICGNILSKTRYSRVQLGVKNPKNCTKPGYGKYIGESGEEALKDGRLKYFDMDVVNKDGSRGCYRQCVIENIRRIHLNGNAYIID
;
A
#
# COMPACT_ATOMS: atom_id res chain seq x y z
N MET A 1 14.73 15.14 5.60
CA MET A 1 14.43 13.95 4.77
C MET A 1 15.06 14.14 3.40
N LYS A 2 15.81 13.17 2.94
CA LYS A 2 16.45 13.20 1.64
C LYS A 2 15.55 12.55 0.59
N ASN A 3 15.41 13.20 -0.56
CA ASN A 3 14.68 12.64 -1.70
C ASN A 3 15.65 11.94 -2.64
N ILE A 4 15.40 10.68 -2.95
CA ILE A 4 16.22 9.85 -3.80
C ILE A 4 15.35 9.30 -4.92
N HIS A 5 15.69 9.63 -6.17
CA HIS A 5 15.01 9.09 -7.33
C HIS A 5 15.59 7.73 -7.70
N ILE A 6 14.73 6.74 -7.87
CA ILE A 6 15.14 5.39 -8.23
C ILE A 6 14.29 4.87 -9.40
N SER A 7 14.86 3.94 -10.14
CA SER A 7 14.16 3.21 -11.19
C SER A 7 13.27 2.11 -10.58
N LYS A 8 12.45 1.49 -11.40
CA LYS A 8 11.67 0.31 -11.01
C LYS A 8 12.56 -0.83 -10.51
N ASP A 9 13.68 -1.08 -11.18
CA ASP A 9 14.64 -2.09 -10.72
C ASP A 9 15.26 -1.72 -9.38
N GLY A 10 15.54 -0.44 -9.17
CA GLY A 10 15.99 0.08 -7.88
C GLY A 10 14.96 -0.11 -6.80
N LEU A 11 13.68 0.06 -7.10
CA LEU A 11 12.58 -0.21 -6.18
C LEU A 11 12.56 -1.68 -5.74
N LEU A 12 12.67 -2.60 -6.70
CA LEU A 12 12.70 -4.04 -6.39
C LEU A 12 13.88 -4.40 -5.50
N ALA A 13 15.06 -3.87 -5.82
CA ALA A 13 16.26 -4.08 -5.00
C ALA A 13 16.08 -3.50 -3.58
N LEU A 14 15.49 -2.32 -3.46
CA LEU A 14 15.22 -1.69 -2.16
C LEU A 14 14.29 -2.55 -1.30
N ILE A 15 13.19 -3.03 -1.86
CA ILE A 15 12.20 -3.84 -1.13
C ILE A 15 12.85 -5.13 -0.62
N LYS A 16 13.71 -5.76 -1.39
CA LYS A 16 14.41 -6.99 -1.00
C LYS A 16 15.32 -6.78 0.22
N THR A 17 15.74 -5.56 0.50
CA THR A 17 16.59 -5.25 1.65
C THR A 17 15.80 -4.96 2.92
N ILE A 18 14.49 -4.82 2.85
CA ILE A 18 13.67 -4.46 4.01
C ILE A 18 13.50 -5.69 4.91
N PRO A 19 13.98 -5.64 6.17
CA PRO A 19 13.83 -6.76 7.07
C PRO A 19 12.39 -6.94 7.53
N ASN A 20 12.02 -8.17 7.88
CA ASN A 20 10.70 -8.49 8.41
C ASN A 20 10.39 -7.65 9.65
N GLY A 21 9.17 -7.15 9.71
CA GLY A 21 8.71 -6.33 10.83
C GLY A 21 9.15 -4.88 10.79
N ARG A 22 10.03 -4.48 9.88
CA ARG A 22 10.44 -3.09 9.75
C ARG A 22 9.30 -2.24 9.22
N MET A 23 8.94 -1.20 9.97
CA MET A 23 7.91 -0.26 9.53
C MET A 23 8.48 0.71 8.50
N PHE A 24 7.73 0.90 7.43
CA PHE A 24 8.00 1.93 6.43
C PHE A 24 6.68 2.47 5.90
N SER A 25 6.73 3.54 5.12
CA SER A 25 5.53 4.11 4.52
C SER A 25 5.60 4.00 3.01
N MET A 26 4.45 3.86 2.39
CA MET A 26 4.33 3.63 0.97
C MET A 26 3.20 4.48 0.39
N THR A 27 3.45 5.14 -0.74
CA THR A 27 2.43 5.83 -1.52
C THR A 27 2.27 5.09 -2.85
N PHE A 28 1.04 4.73 -3.17
CA PHE A 28 0.74 3.99 -4.40
C PHE A 28 -0.56 4.47 -5.02
N ILE A 29 -0.73 4.18 -6.32
CA ILE A 29 -1.95 4.51 -7.06
C ILE A 29 -3.06 3.57 -6.62
N ARG A 30 -4.23 4.13 -6.29
CA ARG A 30 -5.42 3.35 -5.95
C ARG A 30 -5.93 2.57 -7.16
N LYS A 31 -6.39 1.35 -6.94
CA LYS A 31 -7.11 0.59 -7.95
C LYS A 31 -8.42 1.28 -8.36
N ALA A 32 -9.11 1.89 -7.41
CA ALA A 32 -10.33 2.64 -7.62
C ALA A 32 -10.22 4.01 -6.96
N ALA A 33 -10.45 5.10 -7.72
CA ALA A 33 -10.47 6.44 -7.19
C ALA A 33 -11.50 6.55 -6.06
N LYS A 34 -11.16 7.28 -5.00
CA LYS A 34 -11.99 7.40 -3.80
C LYS A 34 -12.35 8.86 -3.54
N CYS A 35 -13.62 9.10 -3.24
CA CYS A 35 -14.05 10.36 -2.67
C CYS A 35 -13.94 10.26 -1.15
N GLU A 36 -13.00 10.98 -0.56
CA GLU A 36 -12.82 10.97 0.90
C GLU A 36 -13.95 11.66 1.64
N HIS A 37 -14.66 12.57 0.98
CA HIS A 37 -15.86 13.21 1.55
C HIS A 37 -17.03 12.25 1.62
N CYS A 38 -17.35 11.55 0.52
CA CYS A 38 -18.45 10.57 0.47
C CYS A 38 -18.07 9.20 1.05
N GLY A 39 -16.78 8.90 1.15
CA GLY A 39 -16.29 7.60 1.57
C GLY A 39 -16.42 6.49 0.52
N LYS A 40 -16.90 6.81 -0.68
CA LYS A 40 -17.14 5.85 -1.76
C LYS A 40 -15.96 5.80 -2.73
N SER A 41 -15.73 4.62 -3.30
CA SER A 41 -14.72 4.42 -4.34
C SER A 41 -15.34 3.68 -5.53
N ASN A 42 -14.82 3.96 -6.73
CA ASN A 42 -15.29 3.33 -7.95
C ASN A 42 -14.21 3.39 -9.02
N GLN A 43 -13.95 2.26 -9.69
CA GLN A 43 -12.98 2.21 -10.78
C GLN A 43 -13.37 3.08 -11.97
N SER A 44 -14.66 3.26 -12.24
CA SER A 44 -15.13 4.12 -13.32
C SER A 44 -14.77 5.59 -13.10
N TRP A 45 -14.39 5.97 -11.88
CA TRP A 45 -14.00 7.34 -11.54
C TRP A 45 -12.52 7.62 -11.74
N ASN A 46 -11.73 6.63 -12.13
CA ASN A 46 -10.26 6.78 -12.25
C ASN A 46 -9.85 7.85 -13.25
N ASN A 47 -10.67 8.13 -14.27
CA ASN A 47 -10.41 9.16 -15.25
C ASN A 47 -11.09 10.49 -14.94
N LEU A 48 -11.80 10.57 -13.83
CA LEU A 48 -12.46 11.80 -13.39
C LEU A 48 -11.57 12.54 -12.38
N GLU A 49 -11.66 13.87 -12.36
CA GLU A 49 -10.96 14.67 -11.36
C GLU A 49 -11.81 14.86 -10.10
N ARG A 50 -13.12 14.90 -10.26
CA ARG A 50 -14.06 15.19 -9.19
C ARG A 50 -15.11 14.11 -9.02
N CYS A 51 -15.55 13.95 -7.78
CA CYS A 51 -16.63 13.02 -7.44
C CYS A 51 -17.93 13.41 -8.17
N PRO A 52 -18.55 12.47 -8.89
CA PRO A 52 -19.81 12.77 -9.58
C PRO A 52 -20.99 12.95 -8.63
N ILE A 53 -20.82 12.61 -7.35
CA ILE A 53 -21.90 12.75 -6.35
C ILE A 53 -21.84 14.10 -5.65
N CYS A 54 -20.66 14.52 -5.18
CA CYS A 54 -20.52 15.71 -4.34
C CYS A 54 -19.61 16.80 -4.93
N GLY A 55 -18.90 16.53 -6.04
CA GLY A 55 -18.02 17.51 -6.70
C GLY A 55 -16.66 17.72 -6.05
N ASN A 56 -16.34 17.04 -4.95
CA ASN A 56 -15.02 17.14 -4.33
C ASN A 56 -13.95 16.40 -5.16
N ILE A 57 -12.70 16.83 -5.03
CA ILE A 57 -11.58 16.22 -5.73
C ILE A 57 -11.41 14.77 -5.28
N LEU A 58 -11.26 13.86 -6.25
CA LEU A 58 -11.05 12.44 -5.99
C LEU A 58 -9.61 12.16 -5.57
N SER A 59 -9.44 11.28 -4.59
CA SER A 59 -8.13 10.75 -4.22
C SER A 59 -7.78 9.58 -5.14
N LYS A 60 -6.62 9.68 -5.80
CA LYS A 60 -6.13 8.66 -6.73
C LYS A 60 -4.91 7.91 -6.18
N THR A 61 -4.36 8.37 -5.08
CA THR A 61 -3.23 7.73 -4.40
C THR A 61 -3.59 7.41 -2.97
N ARG A 62 -2.89 6.44 -2.41
CA ARG A 62 -3.03 6.07 -1.00
C ARG A 62 -1.66 6.04 -0.35
N TYR A 63 -1.58 6.62 0.85
CA TYR A 63 -0.43 6.55 1.73
C TYR A 63 -0.76 5.58 2.87
N SER A 64 0.14 4.64 3.14
CA SER A 64 -0.05 3.69 4.24
C SER A 64 1.27 3.39 4.93
N ARG A 65 1.19 3.17 6.23
CA ARG A 65 2.29 2.60 7.01
C ARG A 65 2.18 1.09 6.91
N VAL A 66 3.28 0.45 6.58
CA VAL A 66 3.27 -0.99 6.24
C VAL A 66 4.46 -1.71 6.87
N GLN A 67 4.34 -3.03 6.96
CA GLN A 67 5.40 -3.93 7.37
C GLN A 67 5.40 -5.17 6.49
N LEU A 68 6.57 -5.78 6.30
CA LEU A 68 6.69 -7.07 5.62
C LEU A 68 6.87 -8.18 6.66
N GLY A 69 6.42 -9.38 6.33
CA GLY A 69 6.64 -10.56 7.15
C GLY A 69 5.89 -10.60 8.48
N VAL A 70 4.86 -9.78 8.64
CA VAL A 70 4.07 -9.71 9.87
C VAL A 70 2.84 -10.60 9.77
N LYS A 71 2.55 -11.31 10.85
CA LYS A 71 1.40 -12.19 10.93
C LYS A 71 0.08 -11.42 10.90
N ASN A 72 -0.84 -11.87 10.06
CA ASN A 72 -2.16 -11.29 9.96
C ASN A 72 -2.99 -11.57 11.24
N PRO A 73 -3.64 -10.56 11.84
CA PRO A 73 -4.47 -10.80 13.01
C PRO A 73 -5.71 -11.65 12.66
N LYS A 74 -6.19 -12.42 13.66
CA LYS A 74 -7.35 -13.33 13.50
C LYS A 74 -8.62 -12.62 13.06
N ASN A 75 -8.78 -11.37 13.44
CA ASN A 75 -9.95 -10.55 13.16
C ASN A 75 -9.85 -9.74 11.87
N CYS A 76 -8.81 -9.93 11.09
CA CYS A 76 -8.74 -9.36 9.76
C CYS A 76 -9.80 -10.02 8.87
N THR A 77 -10.72 -9.21 8.35
CA THR A 77 -11.90 -9.70 7.64
C THR A 77 -11.73 -9.77 6.12
N LYS A 78 -10.56 -9.46 5.60
CA LYS A 78 -10.31 -9.51 4.16
C LYS A 78 -10.26 -10.97 3.68
N PRO A 79 -11.16 -11.41 2.79
CA PRO A 79 -11.12 -12.77 2.22
C PRO A 79 -9.78 -13.02 1.51
N GLY A 80 -9.23 -14.22 1.66
CA GLY A 80 -7.97 -14.60 1.03
C GLY A 80 -6.70 -14.13 1.76
N TYR A 81 -6.83 -13.27 2.76
CA TYR A 81 -5.70 -12.75 3.53
C TYR A 81 -5.66 -13.24 4.98
N GLY A 82 -6.55 -14.15 5.36
CA GLY A 82 -6.74 -14.54 6.76
C GLY A 82 -5.58 -15.27 7.41
N LYS A 83 -4.68 -15.85 6.62
CA LYS A 83 -3.53 -16.58 7.15
C LYS A 83 -2.25 -15.80 6.97
N TYR A 84 -1.36 -15.93 7.93
CA TYR A 84 -0.03 -15.36 7.89
C TYR A 84 0.78 -15.86 6.70
N ILE A 85 1.51 -14.94 6.11
CA ILE A 85 2.52 -15.22 5.12
C ILE A 85 3.78 -14.48 5.58
N GLY A 86 4.58 -15.10 6.44
CA GLY A 86 5.76 -14.50 7.06
C GLY A 86 6.94 -14.36 6.11
N GLU A 87 6.76 -13.61 5.04
CA GLU A 87 7.73 -13.53 3.96
C GLU A 87 8.63 -12.32 4.08
N SER A 88 9.92 -12.49 3.74
CA SER A 88 10.88 -11.42 3.57
C SER A 88 10.49 -10.53 2.37
N GLY A 89 11.21 -9.41 2.19
CA GLY A 89 10.96 -8.54 1.04
C GLY A 89 11.06 -9.26 -0.30
N GLU A 90 11.97 -10.23 -0.43
CA GLU A 90 12.10 -11.02 -1.65
C GLU A 90 10.91 -11.92 -1.88
N GLU A 91 10.44 -12.62 -0.85
CA GLU A 91 9.30 -13.53 -0.94
C GLU A 91 7.97 -12.78 -1.07
N ALA A 92 7.89 -11.56 -0.53
CA ALA A 92 6.72 -10.71 -0.63
C ALA A 92 6.50 -10.19 -2.06
N LEU A 93 7.57 -10.16 -2.88
CA LEU A 93 7.51 -9.75 -4.29
C LEU A 93 7.20 -10.96 -5.15
N LYS A 94 5.94 -11.19 -5.45
CA LYS A 94 5.52 -12.35 -6.24
C LYS A 94 4.51 -11.94 -7.30
N ASP A 95 4.72 -12.39 -8.51
CA ASP A 95 3.79 -12.17 -9.65
C ASP A 95 3.51 -10.69 -9.93
N GLY A 96 4.55 -9.84 -9.82
CA GLY A 96 4.41 -8.39 -10.05
C GLY A 96 3.65 -7.68 -8.95
N ARG A 97 3.47 -8.31 -7.79
CA ARG A 97 2.75 -7.75 -6.65
C ARG A 97 3.60 -7.76 -5.39
N LEU A 98 3.37 -6.77 -4.54
CA LEU A 98 3.94 -6.73 -3.21
C LEU A 98 2.86 -7.09 -2.21
N LYS A 99 3.13 -8.10 -1.38
CA LYS A 99 2.30 -8.46 -0.23
C LYS A 99 2.82 -7.77 1.01
N TYR A 100 1.94 -7.11 1.75
CA TYR A 100 2.35 -6.34 2.93
C TYR A 100 1.26 -6.32 3.98
N PHE A 101 1.66 -6.06 5.22
CA PHE A 101 0.75 -5.80 6.32
C PHE A 101 0.47 -4.29 6.37
N ASP A 102 -0.77 -3.89 6.12
CA ASP A 102 -1.18 -2.49 6.12
C ASP A 102 -1.66 -2.12 7.53
N MET A 103 -0.89 -1.28 8.20
CA MET A 103 -1.15 -0.88 9.58
C MET A 103 -2.29 0.13 9.71
N ASP A 104 -2.69 0.77 8.62
CA ASP A 104 -3.73 1.80 8.61
C ASP A 104 -5.12 1.27 8.27
N VAL A 105 -5.25 -0.04 8.03
CA VAL A 105 -6.56 -0.68 7.86
C VAL A 105 -7.24 -0.79 9.21
N VAL A 106 -8.51 -0.37 9.28
CA VAL A 106 -9.35 -0.55 10.46
C VAL A 106 -10.31 -1.70 10.21
N ASN A 107 -10.28 -2.72 11.05
CA ASN A 107 -11.15 -3.87 10.96
C ASN A 107 -12.52 -3.60 11.60
N LYS A 108 -13.50 -4.45 11.35
CA LYS A 108 -14.87 -4.28 11.85
C LYS A 108 -14.97 -4.19 13.36
N ASP A 109 -14.07 -4.88 14.09
CA ASP A 109 -14.04 -4.87 15.55
C ASP A 109 -13.23 -3.70 16.15
N GLY A 110 -12.75 -2.78 15.31
CA GLY A 110 -11.94 -1.63 15.72
C GLY A 110 -10.46 -1.89 15.82
N SER A 111 -10.00 -3.13 15.68
CA SER A 111 -8.56 -3.43 15.64
C SER A 111 -7.94 -2.91 14.34
N ARG A 112 -6.62 -2.70 14.36
CA ARG A 112 -5.90 -2.18 13.21
C ARG A 112 -4.98 -3.22 12.61
N GLY A 113 -4.84 -3.14 11.29
CA GLY A 113 -3.89 -3.93 10.55
C GLY A 113 -4.52 -5.11 9.83
N CYS A 114 -4.17 -5.25 8.57
CA CYS A 114 -4.61 -6.36 7.74
C CYS A 114 -3.65 -6.57 6.59
N TYR A 115 -3.57 -7.77 6.11
CA TYR A 115 -2.73 -8.14 4.98
C TYR A 115 -3.34 -7.63 3.68
N ARG A 116 -2.51 -7.08 2.81
CA ARG A 116 -2.94 -6.55 1.51
C ARG A 116 -1.88 -6.79 0.44
N GLN A 117 -2.26 -6.54 -0.80
CA GLN A 117 -1.37 -6.58 -1.96
C GLN A 117 -1.54 -5.33 -2.79
N CYS A 118 -0.48 -4.89 -3.42
CA CYS A 118 -0.55 -3.89 -4.48
C CYS A 118 0.28 -4.33 -5.67
N VAL A 119 -0.05 -3.80 -6.84
CA VAL A 119 0.76 -3.99 -8.04
C VAL A 119 2.00 -3.14 -7.91
N ILE A 120 3.18 -3.72 -8.12
CA ILE A 120 4.47 -3.03 -7.94
C ILE A 120 4.54 -1.78 -8.82
N GLU A 121 4.00 -1.83 -10.02
CA GLU A 121 3.99 -0.69 -10.95
C GLU A 121 3.20 0.52 -10.45
N ASN A 122 2.33 0.33 -9.47
CA ASN A 122 1.54 1.39 -8.87
C ASN A 122 2.22 2.08 -7.69
N ILE A 123 3.36 1.57 -7.22
CA ILE A 123 4.12 2.19 -6.13
C ILE A 123 4.84 3.42 -6.66
N ARG A 124 4.64 4.56 -6.01
CA ARG A 124 5.22 5.85 -6.41
C ARG A 124 6.26 6.38 -5.45
N ARG A 125 6.17 6.01 -4.18
CA ARG A 125 7.08 6.52 -3.16
C ARG A 125 7.19 5.53 -2.01
N ILE A 126 8.42 5.42 -1.47
CA ILE A 126 8.68 4.66 -0.24
C ILE A 126 9.47 5.58 0.70
N HIS A 127 9.02 5.68 1.94
CA HIS A 127 9.75 6.36 3.01
C HIS A 127 10.36 5.30 3.92
N LEU A 128 11.67 5.26 3.96
CA LEU A 128 12.43 4.27 4.72
C LEU A 128 13.74 4.88 5.21
N ASN A 129 14.06 4.66 6.49
CA ASN A 129 15.34 5.09 7.10
C ASN A 129 15.62 6.60 6.94
N GLY A 130 14.58 7.44 7.01
CA GLY A 130 14.72 8.89 6.87
C GLY A 130 14.87 9.39 5.43
N ASN A 131 14.74 8.52 4.44
CA ASN A 131 14.78 8.87 3.03
C ASN A 131 13.42 8.70 2.37
N ALA A 132 13.12 9.56 1.40
CA ALA A 132 11.99 9.38 0.51
C ALA A 132 12.51 8.88 -0.84
N TYR A 133 12.20 7.65 -1.19
CA TYR A 133 12.53 7.06 -2.47
C TYR A 133 11.37 7.30 -3.43
N ILE A 134 11.65 8.03 -4.50
CA ILE A 134 10.65 8.41 -5.51
C ILE A 134 10.89 7.56 -6.75
N ILE A 135 9.85 6.83 -7.17
CA ILE A 135 9.94 5.92 -8.32
C ILE A 135 9.61 6.71 -9.59
N ASP A 136 10.57 6.77 -10.47
CA ASP A 136 10.45 7.46 -11.76
C ASP A 136 9.81 6.59 -12.83
#